data_64b15d80d66789aa942b679a69df686a
#
_entry.id   64b15d80d66789aa942b679a69df686a
#
_cell.length_a   1.000
_cell.length_b   1.000
_cell.length_c   1.000
_cell.angle_alpha   90.00
_cell.angle_beta   90.00
_cell.angle_gamma   90.00
#
_symmetry.space_group_name_H-M   'P 1'
#
loop_
_entity.id
_entity.type
_entity.pdbx_description
1 polymer ?
#
loop_
_entity_poly.entity_id
_entity_poly.type
_entity_poly.pdbx_seq_one_letter_code
_entity_poly.pdbx_strand_id
1 'polypeptide(L)'
;MKALIAMSGGVDSSVAAYLAQREGYECIGCTMKLYTNTDAGITERHTCCSLDDVEDARAVAYRLRMRYCVFNFSEGFREQVMLPFCEAYRRARTPNPCIECNRRMKFDALFRRAEELGCEKIVTGHYARIARAGERYILQKALDETKDQSYVLYAMTQRELAHTLFPLGAMRKSETRAIAETQGFGNARKRDSQDICFAPDGDYAAAIGRLTGEKSVPGAFVSTDGRVLGEHKGIIHYTVGQRRGLGISHGERLYVCRIDPERNEVVLGEEKDLYRSEAAVSDVNWISGETPREPVRCAVKIRYRAREQAATVYPEENGRGRIVFDAPQRAVTPGQAAVFYDGDTVLGGGTIE
;
A
#
# COMPACT_ATOMS: atom_id res chain seq x y z
N MET A 1 20.16 -2.32 22.42
CA MET A 1 18.98 -2.89 21.76
C MET A 1 19.34 -3.36 20.36
N LYS A 2 18.82 -4.50 19.92
CA LYS A 2 19.03 -5.03 18.58
C LYS A 2 17.88 -4.64 17.64
N ALA A 3 18.21 -4.35 16.39
CA ALA A 3 17.24 -3.99 15.36
C ALA A 3 17.43 -4.78 14.07
N LEU A 4 16.34 -5.28 13.50
CA LEU A 4 16.30 -5.91 12.19
C LEU A 4 15.90 -4.84 11.15
N ILE A 5 16.76 -4.62 10.17
CA ILE A 5 16.59 -3.56 9.16
C ILE A 5 16.07 -4.19 7.87
N ALA A 6 14.84 -3.84 7.48
CA ALA A 6 14.27 -4.27 6.19
C ALA A 6 14.90 -3.49 5.04
N MET A 7 15.82 -4.11 4.32
CA MET A 7 16.59 -3.52 3.23
C MET A 7 16.07 -4.02 1.88
N SER A 8 15.51 -3.13 1.08
CA SER A 8 14.94 -3.42 -0.23
C SER A 8 15.92 -3.17 -1.39
N GLY A 9 17.18 -2.81 -1.12
CA GLY A 9 18.11 -2.35 -2.14
C GLY A 9 17.88 -0.91 -2.62
N GLY A 10 16.84 -0.24 -2.12
CA GLY A 10 16.56 1.18 -2.39
C GLY A 10 17.30 2.12 -1.44
N VAL A 11 17.44 3.40 -1.85
CA VAL A 11 18.14 4.44 -1.09
C VAL A 11 17.55 4.65 0.31
N ASP A 12 16.22 4.59 0.43
CA ASP A 12 15.52 4.87 1.69
C ASP A 12 15.85 3.83 2.77
N SER A 13 15.76 2.55 2.43
CA SER A 13 16.12 1.48 3.36
C SER A 13 17.61 1.50 3.75
N SER A 14 18.47 1.93 2.83
CA SER A 14 19.90 2.06 3.08
C SER A 14 20.21 3.18 4.09
N VAL A 15 19.56 4.33 3.94
CA VAL A 15 19.72 5.45 4.88
C VAL A 15 19.06 5.14 6.22
N ALA A 16 17.90 4.46 6.22
CA ALA A 16 17.28 4.02 7.46
C ALA A 16 18.20 3.08 8.28
N ALA A 17 18.93 2.18 7.59
CA ALA A 17 19.94 1.31 8.21
C ALA A 17 21.07 2.13 8.87
N TYR A 18 21.61 3.10 8.14
CA TYR A 18 22.67 3.98 8.64
C TYR A 18 22.23 4.80 9.86
N LEU A 19 21.01 5.35 9.81
CA LEU A 19 20.48 6.17 10.90
C LEU A 19 20.24 5.34 12.15
N ALA A 20 19.66 4.15 12.02
CA ALA A 20 19.46 3.23 13.15
C ALA A 20 20.80 2.85 13.83
N GLN A 21 21.85 2.62 13.03
CA GLN A 21 23.17 2.34 13.57
C GLN A 21 23.76 3.56 14.30
N ARG A 22 23.56 4.77 13.76
CA ARG A 22 23.97 6.01 14.43
C ARG A 22 23.25 6.27 15.74
N GLU A 23 22.02 5.83 15.89
CA GLU A 23 21.24 5.89 17.12
C GLU A 23 21.69 4.83 18.15
N GLY A 24 22.69 4.02 17.83
CA GLY A 24 23.31 3.05 18.74
C GLY A 24 22.63 1.68 18.76
N TYR A 25 21.80 1.35 17.77
CA TYR A 25 21.26 0.00 17.62
C TYR A 25 22.32 -0.97 17.07
N GLU A 26 22.36 -2.18 17.63
CA GLU A 26 23.03 -3.31 16.99
C GLU A 26 22.17 -3.81 15.83
N CYS A 27 22.57 -3.46 14.59
CA CYS A 27 21.75 -3.68 13.40
C CYS A 27 22.08 -5.00 12.69
N ILE A 28 21.02 -5.71 12.28
CA ILE A 28 21.10 -6.82 11.34
C ILE A 28 20.30 -6.42 10.10
N GLY A 29 20.95 -6.38 8.93
CA GLY A 29 20.26 -6.11 7.66
C GLY A 29 19.58 -7.37 7.13
N CYS A 30 18.40 -7.22 6.55
CA CYS A 30 17.75 -8.33 5.85
C CYS A 30 17.01 -7.86 4.60
N THR A 31 17.05 -8.70 3.56
CA THR A 31 16.15 -8.55 2.41
C THR A 31 15.09 -9.63 2.44
N MET A 32 13.86 -9.22 2.19
CA MET A 32 12.70 -10.11 2.03
C MET A 32 12.55 -10.47 0.56
N LYS A 33 12.80 -11.74 0.20
CA LYS A 33 12.45 -12.25 -1.13
C LYS A 33 10.95 -12.53 -1.15
N LEU A 34 10.17 -11.64 -1.78
CA LEU A 34 8.70 -11.66 -1.75
C LEU A 34 8.07 -12.46 -2.92
N TYR A 35 8.72 -12.53 -4.07
CA TYR A 35 8.21 -13.21 -5.25
C TYR A 35 9.34 -13.68 -6.16
N THR A 36 9.02 -14.51 -7.14
CA THR A 36 9.94 -14.96 -8.18
C THR A 36 9.81 -14.07 -9.43
N ASN A 37 10.81 -14.11 -10.30
CA ASN A 37 10.75 -13.42 -11.59
C ASN A 37 9.55 -13.89 -12.43
N THR A 38 9.22 -15.17 -12.37
CA THR A 38 8.06 -15.77 -13.04
C THR A 38 6.76 -15.14 -12.54
N ASP A 39 6.59 -14.97 -11.23
CA ASP A 39 5.39 -14.36 -10.65
C ASP A 39 5.20 -12.92 -11.14
N ALA A 40 6.29 -12.17 -11.26
CA ALA A 40 6.25 -10.78 -11.71
C ALA A 40 6.23 -10.64 -13.26
N GLY A 41 6.36 -11.73 -14.00
CA GLY A 41 6.41 -11.71 -15.47
C GLY A 41 7.66 -11.06 -16.04
N ILE A 42 8.74 -11.10 -15.29
CA ILE A 42 9.96 -10.39 -15.62
C ILE A 42 10.92 -11.37 -16.28
N THR A 43 11.21 -11.16 -17.56
CA THR A 43 12.30 -11.80 -18.28
C THR A 43 13.63 -11.19 -17.85
N GLU A 44 14.56 -11.99 -17.47
CA GLU A 44 15.94 -11.91 -16.94
C GLU A 44 16.67 -10.55 -16.73
N ARG A 45 16.13 -9.39 -17.07
CA ARG A 45 16.95 -8.16 -17.11
C ARG A 45 16.58 -6.99 -16.18
N HIS A 46 15.40 -6.94 -15.58
CA HIS A 46 15.02 -5.80 -14.71
C HIS A 46 14.01 -6.20 -13.64
N THR A 47 14.42 -6.35 -12.39
CA THR A 47 13.52 -6.67 -11.28
C THR A 47 13.76 -5.80 -10.06
N CYS A 48 12.67 -5.35 -9.39
CA CYS A 48 12.74 -4.61 -8.11
C CYS A 48 13.02 -5.49 -6.88
N CYS A 49 13.02 -6.80 -6.99
CA CYS A 49 13.59 -7.76 -6.05
C CYS A 49 14.60 -8.64 -6.80
N SER A 50 15.33 -8.05 -7.72
CA SER A 50 16.34 -8.68 -8.52
C SER A 50 17.53 -9.09 -7.65
N LEU A 51 18.37 -9.94 -8.19
CA LEU A 51 19.69 -10.18 -7.64
C LEU A 51 20.41 -8.84 -7.38
N ASP A 52 20.20 -7.84 -8.25
CA ASP A 52 20.77 -6.50 -8.13
C ASP A 52 20.30 -5.77 -6.86
N ASP A 53 19.01 -5.85 -6.50
CA ASP A 53 18.49 -5.24 -5.26
C ASP A 53 19.06 -5.91 -4.01
N VAL A 54 19.18 -7.25 -4.05
CA VAL A 54 19.83 -8.01 -2.96
C VAL A 54 21.29 -7.64 -2.85
N GLU A 55 21.99 -7.50 -3.99
CA GLU A 55 23.40 -7.10 -4.02
C GLU A 55 23.59 -5.66 -3.54
N ASP A 56 22.72 -4.72 -3.97
CA ASP A 56 22.71 -3.35 -3.47
C ASP A 56 22.54 -3.30 -1.95
N ALA A 57 21.57 -4.03 -1.41
CA ALA A 57 21.32 -4.12 0.02
C ALA A 57 22.52 -4.74 0.75
N ARG A 58 23.10 -5.82 0.20
CA ARG A 58 24.28 -6.48 0.73
C ARG A 58 25.51 -5.56 0.73
N ALA A 59 25.74 -4.83 -0.34
CA ALA A 59 26.84 -3.87 -0.45
C ALA A 59 26.75 -2.77 0.61
N VAL A 60 25.54 -2.24 0.83
CA VAL A 60 25.30 -1.25 1.91
C VAL A 60 25.52 -1.87 3.28
N ALA A 61 24.99 -3.06 3.55
CA ALA A 61 25.19 -3.75 4.82
C ALA A 61 26.67 -4.02 5.10
N TYR A 62 27.43 -4.47 4.09
CA TYR A 62 28.88 -4.65 4.17
C TYR A 62 29.61 -3.34 4.50
N ARG A 63 29.25 -2.25 3.82
CA ARG A 63 29.84 -0.92 4.06
C ARG A 63 29.57 -0.43 5.49
N LEU A 64 28.37 -0.73 6.01
CA LEU A 64 28.00 -0.40 7.40
C LEU A 64 28.52 -1.44 8.41
N ARG A 65 29.26 -2.46 7.97
CA ARG A 65 29.76 -3.56 8.80
C ARG A 65 28.65 -4.28 9.59
N MET A 66 27.47 -4.39 8.99
CA MET A 66 26.33 -5.10 9.57
C MET A 66 26.27 -6.55 9.08
N ARG A 67 25.80 -7.45 9.94
CA ARG A 67 25.36 -8.77 9.50
C ARG A 67 24.20 -8.63 8.53
N TYR A 68 24.14 -9.49 7.53
CA TYR A 68 23.09 -9.44 6.51
C TYR A 68 22.57 -10.84 6.18
N CYS A 69 21.26 -10.96 6.00
CA CYS A 69 20.61 -12.20 5.61
C CYS A 69 19.50 -11.94 4.59
N VAL A 70 19.07 -13.00 3.91
CA VAL A 70 17.91 -12.96 2.98
C VAL A 70 16.89 -13.98 3.50
N PHE A 71 15.66 -13.52 3.71
CA PHE A 71 14.55 -14.37 4.05
C PHE A 71 13.66 -14.65 2.83
N ASN A 72 13.34 -15.91 2.63
CA ASN A 72 12.40 -16.29 1.58
C ASN A 72 10.97 -16.26 2.14
N PHE A 73 10.19 -15.27 1.69
CA PHE A 73 8.77 -15.10 2.01
C PHE A 73 7.87 -15.28 0.78
N SER A 74 8.39 -15.83 -0.33
CA SER A 74 7.66 -15.84 -1.60
C SER A 74 6.34 -16.60 -1.54
N GLU A 75 6.29 -17.73 -0.84
CA GLU A 75 5.06 -18.50 -0.65
C GLU A 75 4.01 -17.70 0.15
N GLY A 76 4.38 -17.22 1.33
CA GLY A 76 3.47 -16.42 2.15
C GLY A 76 3.02 -15.13 1.48
N PHE A 77 3.89 -14.47 0.71
CA PHE A 77 3.53 -13.28 -0.07
C PHE A 77 2.54 -13.63 -1.19
N ARG A 78 2.76 -14.75 -1.89
CA ARG A 78 1.82 -15.23 -2.90
C ARG A 78 0.44 -15.47 -2.30
N GLU A 79 0.36 -16.21 -1.20
CA GLU A 79 -0.90 -16.60 -0.56
C GLU A 79 -1.64 -15.42 0.10
N GLN A 80 -0.90 -14.53 0.78
CA GLN A 80 -1.50 -13.49 1.63
C GLN A 80 -1.60 -12.13 0.95
N VAL A 81 -0.91 -11.91 -0.18
CA VAL A 81 -0.93 -10.61 -0.87
C VAL A 81 -1.35 -10.76 -2.33
N MET A 82 -0.67 -11.65 -3.10
CA MET A 82 -0.87 -11.71 -4.55
C MET A 82 -2.21 -12.38 -4.92
N LEU A 83 -2.53 -13.53 -4.33
CA LEU A 83 -3.81 -14.21 -4.62
C LEU A 83 -5.03 -13.43 -4.10
N PRO A 84 -5.03 -12.85 -2.89
CA PRO A 84 -6.11 -11.94 -2.47
C PRO A 84 -6.27 -10.71 -3.37
N PHE A 85 -5.18 -10.16 -3.90
CA PHE A 85 -5.24 -9.10 -4.91
C PHE A 85 -5.96 -9.56 -6.18
N CYS A 86 -5.65 -10.74 -6.71
CA CYS A 86 -6.34 -11.30 -7.87
C CYS A 86 -7.84 -11.53 -7.59
N GLU A 87 -8.16 -12.09 -6.45
CA GLU A 87 -9.55 -12.37 -6.05
C GLU A 87 -10.36 -11.08 -5.86
N ALA A 88 -9.76 -10.02 -5.32
CA ALA A 88 -10.42 -8.73 -5.20
C ALA A 88 -10.82 -8.17 -6.57
N TYR A 89 -9.94 -8.24 -7.57
CA TYR A 89 -10.28 -7.80 -8.94
C TYR A 89 -11.40 -8.62 -9.57
N ARG A 90 -11.46 -9.93 -9.32
CA ARG A 90 -12.58 -10.79 -9.76
C ARG A 90 -13.91 -10.37 -9.16
N ARG A 91 -13.89 -9.84 -7.94
CA ARG A 91 -15.07 -9.30 -7.24
C ARG A 91 -15.30 -7.82 -7.53
N ALA A 92 -14.74 -7.30 -8.62
CA ALA A 92 -14.85 -5.90 -9.01
C ALA A 92 -14.33 -4.90 -7.94
N ARG A 93 -13.40 -5.33 -7.09
CA ARG A 93 -12.72 -4.49 -6.09
C ARG A 93 -11.32 -4.12 -6.57
N THR A 94 -10.85 -2.93 -6.23
CA THR A 94 -9.52 -2.44 -6.60
C THR A 94 -8.66 -2.29 -5.33
N PRO A 95 -7.97 -3.34 -4.87
CA PRO A 95 -7.20 -3.31 -3.62
C PRO A 95 -5.90 -2.54 -3.75
N ASN A 96 -5.34 -2.13 -2.60
CA ASN A 96 -3.96 -1.68 -2.50
C ASN A 96 -3.09 -2.77 -1.82
N PRO A 97 -2.35 -3.58 -2.59
CA PRO A 97 -1.60 -4.71 -2.02
C PRO A 97 -0.44 -4.29 -1.10
N CYS A 98 0.01 -3.02 -1.16
CA CYS A 98 1.03 -2.53 -0.25
C CYS A 98 0.55 -2.49 1.20
N ILE A 99 -0.75 -2.30 1.44
CA ILE A 99 -1.35 -2.36 2.79
C ILE A 99 -1.23 -3.77 3.34
N GLU A 100 -1.64 -4.79 2.58
CA GLU A 100 -1.53 -6.19 3.00
C GLU A 100 -0.05 -6.64 3.12
N CYS A 101 0.82 -6.17 2.23
CA CYS A 101 2.27 -6.40 2.35
C CYS A 101 2.82 -5.85 3.66
N ASN A 102 2.45 -4.64 4.06
CA ASN A 102 2.85 -4.07 5.34
C ASN A 102 2.28 -4.90 6.51
N ARG A 103 0.96 -5.16 6.50
CA ARG A 103 0.25 -5.89 7.56
C ARG A 103 0.81 -7.31 7.75
N ARG A 104 0.90 -8.12 6.67
CA ARG A 104 1.19 -9.56 6.74
C ARG A 104 2.67 -9.89 6.67
N MET A 105 3.42 -9.15 5.85
CA MET A 105 4.81 -9.49 5.58
C MET A 105 5.78 -8.69 6.44
N LYS A 106 5.68 -7.34 6.44
CA LYS A 106 6.69 -6.52 7.13
C LYS A 106 6.47 -6.45 8.64
N PHE A 107 5.23 -6.28 9.09
CA PHE A 107 4.94 -6.08 10.53
C PHE A 107 4.40 -7.32 11.23
N ASP A 108 4.16 -8.44 10.51
CA ASP A 108 3.88 -9.74 11.10
C ASP A 108 5.01 -10.75 10.80
N ALA A 109 5.14 -11.25 9.57
CA ALA A 109 6.09 -12.33 9.24
C ALA A 109 7.56 -11.93 9.52
N LEU A 110 7.98 -10.71 9.13
CA LEU A 110 9.33 -10.22 9.40
C LEU A 110 9.53 -9.95 10.91
N PHE A 111 8.48 -9.55 11.63
CA PHE A 111 8.58 -9.33 13.07
C PHE A 111 8.87 -10.64 13.81
N ARG A 112 8.26 -11.76 13.43
CA ARG A 112 8.57 -13.07 13.98
C ARG A 112 10.04 -13.45 13.74
N ARG A 113 10.59 -13.13 12.56
CA ARG A 113 12.02 -13.34 12.27
C ARG A 113 12.91 -12.41 13.11
N ALA A 114 12.46 -11.20 13.40
CA ALA A 114 13.18 -10.31 14.29
C ALA A 114 13.25 -10.88 15.72
N GLU A 115 12.15 -11.40 16.24
CA GLU A 115 12.10 -12.06 17.55
C GLU A 115 13.05 -13.27 17.61
N GLU A 116 13.06 -14.14 16.58
CA GLU A 116 13.98 -15.30 16.49
C GLU A 116 15.45 -14.89 16.51
N LEU A 117 15.79 -13.72 15.97
CA LEU A 117 17.14 -13.17 15.98
C LEU A 117 17.47 -12.37 17.25
N GLY A 118 16.53 -12.27 18.18
CA GLY A 118 16.67 -11.48 19.41
C GLY A 118 16.67 -9.98 19.13
N CYS A 119 16.03 -9.53 18.02
CA CYS A 119 15.85 -8.12 17.70
C CYS A 119 14.56 -7.59 18.33
N GLU A 120 14.66 -6.47 19.02
CA GLU A 120 13.55 -5.80 19.70
C GLU A 120 12.82 -4.82 18.78
N LYS A 121 13.44 -4.41 17.69
CA LYS A 121 12.91 -3.42 16.75
C LYS A 121 13.02 -3.90 15.30
N ILE A 122 12.03 -3.51 14.50
CA ILE A 122 12.11 -3.51 13.04
C ILE A 122 12.32 -2.08 12.57
N VAL A 123 13.24 -1.89 11.63
CA VAL A 123 13.50 -0.59 10.99
C VAL A 123 13.18 -0.71 9.52
N THR A 124 12.43 0.24 9.00
CA THR A 124 12.12 0.31 7.57
C THR A 124 12.34 1.72 7.02
N GLY A 125 12.50 1.83 5.71
CA GLY A 125 12.64 3.12 5.00
C GLY A 125 11.32 3.83 4.72
N HIS A 126 10.25 3.59 5.50
CA HIS A 126 9.00 4.30 5.31
C HIS A 126 9.09 5.75 5.79
N TYR A 127 8.42 6.62 5.04
CA TYR A 127 8.17 8.01 5.42
C TYR A 127 6.86 8.08 6.20
N ALA A 128 6.94 7.95 7.48
CA ALA A 128 5.90 8.18 8.48
C ALA A 128 6.57 8.41 9.84
N ARG A 129 5.88 8.96 10.80
CA ARG A 129 6.40 9.19 12.16
C ARG A 129 5.65 8.35 13.17
N ILE A 130 6.37 7.82 14.14
CA ILE A 130 5.80 7.18 15.32
C ILE A 130 6.15 8.08 16.51
N ALA A 131 5.15 8.49 17.26
CA ALA A 131 5.32 9.24 18.49
C ALA A 131 4.61 8.53 19.65
N ARG A 132 4.88 8.97 20.89
CA ARG A 132 4.22 8.43 22.07
C ARG A 132 3.32 9.49 22.70
N ALA A 133 2.09 9.12 22.98
CA ALA A 133 1.09 9.94 23.66
C ALA A 133 0.62 9.20 24.93
N GLY A 134 1.21 9.54 26.08
CA GLY A 134 1.01 8.78 27.31
C GLY A 134 1.54 7.35 27.18
N GLU A 135 0.67 6.36 27.38
CA GLU A 135 1.01 4.94 27.26
C GLU A 135 0.83 4.39 25.83
N ARG A 136 0.23 5.16 24.91
CA ARG A 136 -0.07 4.72 23.54
C ARG A 136 0.93 5.27 22.54
N TYR A 137 1.14 4.52 21.46
CA TYR A 137 1.85 4.98 20.28
C TYR A 137 0.86 5.59 19.28
N ILE A 138 1.28 6.65 18.61
CA ILE A 138 0.53 7.29 17.53
C ILE A 138 1.33 7.21 16.24
N LEU A 139 0.63 6.95 15.14
CA LEU A 139 1.16 7.03 13.80
C LEU A 139 0.85 8.40 13.23
N GLN A 140 1.84 9.06 12.64
CA GLN A 140 1.70 10.39 12.07
C GLN A 140 2.23 10.43 10.63
N LYS A 141 1.73 11.39 9.86
CA LYS A 141 2.26 11.71 8.53
C LYS A 141 3.76 12.01 8.60
N ALA A 142 4.45 11.82 7.50
CA ALA A 142 5.83 12.24 7.34
C ALA A 142 5.97 13.77 7.35
N LEU A 143 7.18 14.26 7.64
CA LEU A 143 7.53 15.66 7.45
C LEU A 143 7.51 16.06 5.97
N ASP A 144 7.94 15.17 5.09
CA ASP A 144 7.85 15.33 3.63
C ASP A 144 6.50 14.82 3.14
N GLU A 145 5.51 15.71 3.02
CA GLU A 145 4.16 15.39 2.55
C GLU A 145 4.16 14.73 1.17
N THR A 146 5.16 15.03 0.31
CA THR A 146 5.25 14.44 -1.04
C THR A 146 5.65 12.98 -1.02
N LYS A 147 6.18 12.50 0.11
CA LYS A 147 6.66 11.14 0.35
C LYS A 147 5.86 10.41 1.43
N ASP A 148 4.88 11.05 2.03
CA ASP A 148 4.09 10.47 3.11
C ASP A 148 3.50 9.10 2.74
N GLN A 149 3.79 8.12 3.60
CA GLN A 149 3.34 6.73 3.44
C GLN A 149 2.40 6.29 4.58
N SER A 150 1.95 7.21 5.41
CA SER A 150 1.04 6.92 6.51
C SER A 150 -0.24 6.21 6.06
N TYR A 151 -0.71 6.52 4.85
CA TYR A 151 -1.87 5.87 4.23
C TYR A 151 -1.74 4.34 4.15
N VAL A 152 -0.58 3.80 3.78
CA VAL A 152 -0.40 2.34 3.65
C VAL A 152 0.01 1.67 4.97
N LEU A 153 0.09 2.45 6.05
CA LEU A 153 0.47 2.00 7.39
C LEU A 153 -0.69 2.03 8.39
N TYR A 154 -1.88 2.49 7.98
CA TYR A 154 -3.03 2.66 8.89
C TYR A 154 -3.44 1.38 9.62
N ALA A 155 -3.10 0.23 9.06
CA ALA A 155 -3.44 -1.07 9.62
C ALA A 155 -2.51 -1.54 10.74
N MET A 156 -1.51 -0.73 11.12
CA MET A 156 -0.60 -1.06 12.22
C MET A 156 -1.30 -1.02 13.59
N THR A 157 -0.96 -2.00 14.41
CA THR A 157 -1.44 -2.13 15.80
C THR A 157 -0.50 -1.44 16.79
N GLN A 158 -0.93 -1.25 18.03
CA GLN A 158 -0.09 -0.71 19.10
C GLN A 158 1.18 -1.54 19.33
N ARG A 159 1.09 -2.87 19.25
CA ARG A 159 2.25 -3.77 19.34
C ARG A 159 3.26 -3.50 18.24
N GLU A 160 2.80 -3.41 17.00
CA GLU A 160 3.66 -3.17 15.84
C GLU A 160 4.32 -1.79 15.89
N LEU A 161 3.57 -0.76 16.28
CA LEU A 161 4.11 0.60 16.48
C LEU A 161 5.18 0.63 17.58
N ALA A 162 4.95 -0.08 18.69
CA ALA A 162 5.90 -0.17 19.79
C ALA A 162 7.25 -0.78 19.37
N HIS A 163 7.25 -1.68 18.39
CA HIS A 163 8.42 -2.41 17.92
C HIS A 163 8.98 -1.92 16.57
N THR A 164 8.48 -0.83 16.03
CA THR A 164 8.89 -0.30 14.73
C THR A 164 9.57 1.05 14.84
N LEU A 165 10.56 1.29 13.96
CA LEU A 165 11.21 2.58 13.79
C LEU A 165 11.13 3.01 12.33
N PHE A 166 10.79 4.29 12.10
CA PHE A 166 10.79 4.96 10.81
C PHE A 166 11.76 6.15 10.82
N PRO A 167 13.07 5.92 10.68
CA PRO A 167 14.08 6.97 10.81
C PRO A 167 13.92 8.12 9.81
N LEU A 168 13.24 7.85 8.66
CA LEU A 168 13.05 8.84 7.61
C LEU A 168 11.81 9.72 7.80
N GLY A 169 10.97 9.41 8.78
CA GLY A 169 9.69 10.11 8.97
C GLY A 169 9.81 11.61 9.26
N ALA A 170 10.90 12.04 9.89
CA ALA A 170 11.20 13.43 10.18
C ALA A 170 12.18 14.09 9.17
N MET A 171 12.35 13.49 7.99
CA MET A 171 13.31 13.94 6.98
C MET A 171 12.63 14.23 5.64
N ARG A 172 13.23 15.14 4.89
CA ARG A 172 12.89 15.34 3.48
C ARG A 172 13.65 14.35 2.60
N LYS A 173 13.07 13.97 1.47
CA LYS A 173 13.72 13.06 0.51
C LYS A 173 15.08 13.56 0.02
N SER A 174 15.24 14.87 -0.14
CA SER A 174 16.51 15.48 -0.51
C SER A 174 17.63 15.23 0.54
N GLU A 175 17.28 15.28 1.82
CA GLU A 175 18.23 15.01 2.92
C GLU A 175 18.62 13.52 2.94
N THR A 176 17.65 12.62 2.73
CA THR A 176 17.91 11.18 2.60
C THR A 176 18.90 10.91 1.46
N ARG A 177 18.73 11.53 0.29
CA ARG A 177 19.66 11.36 -0.84
C ARG A 177 21.05 11.95 -0.53
N ALA A 178 21.12 13.11 0.10
CA ALA A 178 22.38 13.72 0.49
C ALA A 178 23.18 12.83 1.48
N ILE A 179 22.50 12.20 2.44
CA ILE A 179 23.12 11.22 3.34
C ILE A 179 23.64 10.02 2.56
N ALA A 180 22.85 9.46 1.65
CA ALA A 180 23.27 8.30 0.85
C ALA A 180 24.52 8.61 0.00
N GLU A 181 24.58 9.79 -0.62
CA GLU A 181 25.74 10.25 -1.39
C GLU A 181 26.96 10.46 -0.48
N THR A 182 26.80 11.14 0.66
CA THR A 182 27.87 11.37 1.63
C THR A 182 28.45 10.06 2.18
N GLN A 183 27.57 9.07 2.42
CA GLN A 183 27.99 7.74 2.86
C GLN A 183 28.54 6.89 1.70
N GLY A 184 28.48 7.36 0.46
CA GLY A 184 28.97 6.67 -0.72
C GLY A 184 28.21 5.36 -0.99
N PHE A 185 26.88 5.32 -0.78
CA PHE A 185 26.07 4.18 -1.13
C PHE A 185 25.89 4.09 -2.65
N GLY A 186 26.17 2.93 -3.23
CA GLY A 186 26.09 2.72 -4.69
C GLY A 186 24.71 3.00 -5.27
N ASN A 187 23.64 2.79 -4.46
CA ASN A 187 22.26 3.02 -4.83
C ASN A 187 21.73 4.44 -4.54
N ALA A 188 22.57 5.40 -4.15
CA ALA A 188 22.15 6.77 -3.80
C ALA A 188 21.32 7.47 -4.88
N ARG A 189 21.60 7.19 -6.17
CA ARG A 189 20.91 7.76 -7.33
C ARG A 189 19.82 6.86 -7.91
N LYS A 190 19.55 5.71 -7.29
CA LYS A 190 18.49 4.79 -7.74
C LYS A 190 17.13 5.47 -7.67
N ARG A 191 16.30 5.23 -8.68
CA ARG A 191 14.94 5.77 -8.72
C ARG A 191 14.07 5.05 -7.71
N ASP A 192 13.09 5.78 -7.15
CA ASP A 192 12.10 5.19 -6.26
C ASP A 192 11.17 4.26 -7.06
N SER A 193 10.77 3.13 -6.48
CA SER A 193 9.73 2.28 -7.05
C SER A 193 8.41 3.05 -7.09
N GLN A 194 7.73 3.05 -8.25
CA GLN A 194 6.54 3.88 -8.48
C GLN A 194 5.25 3.06 -8.50
N ASP A 195 5.33 1.73 -8.64
CA ASP A 195 4.19 0.86 -8.87
C ASP A 195 4.21 -0.39 -7.97
N ILE A 196 3.18 -1.23 -8.12
CA ILE A 196 3.07 -2.51 -7.41
C ILE A 196 4.24 -3.41 -7.81
N CYS A 197 4.98 -3.91 -6.83
CA CYS A 197 6.25 -4.59 -7.05
C CYS A 197 6.17 -5.85 -7.92
N PHE A 198 5.04 -6.57 -7.91
CA PHE A 198 4.81 -7.76 -8.75
C PHE A 198 4.04 -7.48 -10.06
N ALA A 199 3.74 -6.20 -10.34
CA ALA A 199 3.17 -5.72 -11.59
C ALA A 199 3.84 -4.40 -12.00
N PRO A 200 5.16 -4.42 -12.29
CA PRO A 200 5.97 -3.21 -12.45
C PRO A 200 5.65 -2.41 -13.73
N ASP A 201 4.99 -3.03 -14.68
CA ASP A 201 4.50 -2.42 -15.91
C ASP A 201 3.12 -1.75 -15.76
N GLY A 202 2.48 -1.89 -14.59
CA GLY A 202 1.13 -1.39 -14.31
C GLY A 202 0.02 -2.17 -15.01
N ASP A 203 0.32 -3.25 -15.73
CA ASP A 203 -0.68 -4.14 -16.32
C ASP A 203 -1.15 -5.19 -15.30
N TYR A 204 -2.08 -4.77 -14.45
CA TYR A 204 -2.63 -5.64 -13.40
C TYR A 204 -3.40 -6.84 -13.97
N ALA A 205 -4.07 -6.69 -15.12
CA ALA A 205 -4.80 -7.78 -15.76
C ALA A 205 -3.83 -8.86 -16.27
N ALA A 206 -2.72 -8.47 -16.88
CA ALA A 206 -1.67 -9.41 -17.27
C ALA A 206 -1.06 -10.11 -16.04
N ALA A 207 -0.81 -9.37 -14.95
CA ALA A 207 -0.32 -9.94 -13.70
C ALA A 207 -1.31 -10.97 -13.12
N ILE A 208 -2.60 -10.65 -13.08
CA ILE A 208 -3.66 -11.57 -12.64
C ILE A 208 -3.65 -12.84 -13.49
N GLY A 209 -3.63 -12.69 -14.82
CA GLY A 209 -3.60 -13.84 -15.74
C GLY A 209 -2.38 -14.76 -15.52
N ARG A 210 -1.18 -14.18 -15.25
CA ARG A 210 0.03 -14.96 -14.92
C ARG A 210 -0.12 -15.73 -13.60
N LEU A 211 -0.62 -15.05 -12.57
CA LEU A 211 -0.71 -15.61 -11.22
C LEU A 211 -1.77 -16.69 -11.08
N THR A 212 -2.87 -16.58 -11.81
CA THR A 212 -4.03 -17.47 -11.70
C THR A 212 -4.14 -18.48 -12.84
N GLY A 213 -3.47 -18.24 -13.98
CA GLY A 213 -3.63 -19.02 -15.19
C GLY A 213 -4.95 -18.75 -15.94
N GLU A 214 -5.78 -17.84 -15.46
CA GLU A 214 -7.09 -17.57 -16.03
C GLU A 214 -7.05 -16.50 -17.12
N LYS A 215 -7.93 -16.66 -18.10
CA LYS A 215 -8.13 -15.65 -19.13
C LYS A 215 -9.26 -14.70 -18.74
N SER A 216 -9.13 -13.45 -19.12
CA SER A 216 -10.20 -12.46 -19.02
C SER A 216 -11.40 -12.89 -19.87
N VAL A 217 -12.60 -12.78 -19.33
CA VAL A 217 -13.85 -13.07 -20.03
C VAL A 217 -14.47 -11.76 -20.52
N PRO A 218 -14.59 -11.55 -21.85
CA PRO A 218 -15.28 -10.38 -22.39
C PRO A 218 -16.72 -10.27 -21.88
N GLY A 219 -17.24 -9.04 -21.80
CA GLY A 219 -18.61 -8.78 -21.35
C GLY A 219 -19.10 -7.43 -21.87
N ALA A 220 -20.28 -7.00 -21.38
CA ALA A 220 -20.92 -5.82 -21.91
C ALA A 220 -20.53 -4.53 -21.16
N PHE A 221 -20.21 -3.48 -21.91
CA PHE A 221 -20.36 -2.13 -21.41
C PHE A 221 -21.83 -1.72 -21.48
N VAL A 222 -22.35 -1.26 -20.37
CA VAL A 222 -23.76 -0.80 -20.30
C VAL A 222 -23.79 0.64 -19.76
N SER A 223 -24.78 1.41 -20.19
CA SER A 223 -25.04 2.74 -19.63
C SER A 223 -25.74 2.61 -18.27
N THR A 224 -25.87 3.72 -17.55
CA THR A 224 -26.56 3.78 -16.24
C THR A 224 -28.05 3.40 -16.34
N ASP A 225 -28.68 3.53 -17.51
CA ASP A 225 -30.05 3.13 -17.83
C ASP A 225 -30.14 1.70 -18.41
N GLY A 226 -29.04 0.96 -18.46
CA GLY A 226 -29.00 -0.45 -18.85
C GLY A 226 -28.87 -0.73 -20.35
N ARG A 227 -28.67 0.28 -21.22
CA ARG A 227 -28.41 0.07 -22.64
C ARG A 227 -27.00 -0.46 -22.88
N VAL A 228 -26.85 -1.45 -23.75
CA VAL A 228 -25.54 -1.94 -24.19
C VAL A 228 -24.87 -0.90 -25.06
N LEU A 229 -23.62 -0.54 -24.68
CA LEU A 229 -22.79 0.45 -25.38
C LEU A 229 -21.67 -0.21 -26.20
N GLY A 230 -21.32 -1.46 -25.90
CA GLY A 230 -20.24 -2.18 -26.54
C GLY A 230 -19.76 -3.38 -25.72
N GLU A 231 -18.59 -3.91 -26.08
CA GLU A 231 -17.98 -5.05 -25.41
C GLU A 231 -16.66 -4.66 -24.75
N HIS A 232 -16.40 -5.18 -23.53
CA HIS A 232 -15.15 -4.99 -22.80
C HIS A 232 -14.32 -6.28 -22.76
N LYS A 233 -13.02 -6.14 -22.45
CA LYS A 233 -12.02 -7.23 -22.42
C LYS A 233 -12.09 -8.13 -21.18
N GLY A 234 -13.01 -7.89 -20.27
CA GLY A 234 -13.14 -8.52 -18.96
C GLY A 234 -13.05 -7.50 -17.83
N ILE A 235 -13.85 -7.70 -16.76
CA ILE A 235 -14.00 -6.72 -15.65
C ILE A 235 -12.69 -6.37 -14.96
N ILE A 236 -11.72 -7.29 -14.91
CA ILE A 236 -10.42 -7.09 -14.26
C ILE A 236 -9.55 -5.99 -14.90
N HIS A 237 -9.90 -5.52 -16.09
CA HIS A 237 -9.21 -4.41 -16.77
C HIS A 237 -9.72 -3.03 -16.38
N TYR A 238 -10.74 -2.95 -15.51
CA TYR A 238 -11.44 -1.71 -15.22
C TYR A 238 -11.47 -1.39 -13.73
N THR A 239 -11.54 -0.10 -13.44
CA THR A 239 -11.62 0.43 -12.08
C THR A 239 -12.60 1.59 -12.06
N VAL A 240 -13.39 1.73 -11.01
CA VAL A 240 -14.32 2.85 -10.82
C VAL A 240 -13.59 4.19 -10.93
N GLY A 241 -14.14 5.08 -11.76
CA GLY A 241 -13.56 6.38 -12.10
C GLY A 241 -12.61 6.37 -13.30
N GLN A 242 -12.33 5.20 -13.91
CA GLN A 242 -11.52 5.09 -15.12
C GLN A 242 -12.24 5.74 -16.32
N ARG A 243 -11.48 6.52 -17.12
CA ARG A 243 -11.95 7.15 -18.35
C ARG A 243 -11.23 6.65 -19.58
N ARG A 244 -9.92 6.39 -19.47
CA ARG A 244 -9.09 5.99 -20.61
C ARG A 244 -9.14 4.48 -20.82
N GLY A 245 -8.93 4.03 -22.08
CA GLY A 245 -8.83 2.62 -22.40
C GLY A 245 -10.18 1.89 -22.44
N LEU A 246 -11.31 2.61 -22.51
CA LEU A 246 -12.65 2.00 -22.64
C LEU A 246 -12.90 1.47 -24.05
N GLY A 247 -12.29 2.07 -25.10
CA GLY A 247 -12.48 1.63 -26.48
C GLY A 247 -13.87 1.93 -27.06
N ILE A 248 -14.65 2.79 -26.39
CA ILE A 248 -15.98 3.18 -26.82
C ILE A 248 -15.94 4.60 -27.40
N SER A 249 -16.54 4.76 -28.58
CA SER A 249 -16.80 6.07 -29.17
C SER A 249 -18.20 6.52 -28.77
N HIS A 250 -18.27 7.56 -27.95
CA HIS A 250 -19.52 8.19 -27.50
C HIS A 250 -19.35 9.71 -27.59
N GLY A 251 -20.43 10.45 -27.87
CA GLY A 251 -20.39 11.91 -28.02
C GLY A 251 -19.94 12.65 -26.77
N GLU A 252 -20.10 12.05 -25.59
CA GLU A 252 -19.73 12.58 -24.29
C GLU A 252 -18.65 11.74 -23.60
N ARG A 253 -18.01 12.31 -22.56
CA ARG A 253 -16.98 11.64 -21.78
C ARG A 253 -17.61 10.64 -20.84
N LEU A 254 -17.33 9.35 -21.05
CA LEU A 254 -17.80 8.27 -20.18
C LEU A 254 -16.73 7.84 -19.18
N TYR A 255 -17.21 7.41 -18.01
CA TYR A 255 -16.42 6.91 -16.90
C TYR A 255 -16.99 5.60 -16.39
N VAL A 256 -16.15 4.72 -15.87
CA VAL A 256 -16.61 3.53 -15.14
C VAL A 256 -17.25 3.97 -13.83
N CYS A 257 -18.56 3.77 -13.69
CA CYS A 257 -19.33 4.15 -12.51
C CYS A 257 -19.53 2.99 -11.55
N ARG A 258 -19.67 1.77 -12.09
CA ARG A 258 -19.86 0.52 -11.35
C ARG A 258 -19.36 -0.65 -12.19
N ILE A 259 -18.90 -1.69 -11.54
CA ILE A 259 -18.59 -2.98 -12.15
C ILE A 259 -19.47 -4.02 -11.49
N ASP A 260 -20.14 -4.85 -12.28
CA ASP A 260 -21.01 -5.92 -11.84
C ASP A 260 -20.37 -7.27 -12.17
N PRO A 261 -19.77 -7.95 -11.18
CA PRO A 261 -19.08 -9.21 -11.46
C PRO A 261 -20.04 -10.37 -11.76
N GLU A 262 -21.29 -10.34 -11.26
CA GLU A 262 -22.28 -11.41 -11.47
C GLU A 262 -22.79 -11.40 -12.92
N ARG A 263 -23.01 -10.22 -13.48
CA ARG A 263 -23.45 -10.04 -14.85
C ARG A 263 -22.31 -9.90 -15.85
N ASN A 264 -21.09 -9.81 -15.38
CA ASN A 264 -19.91 -9.47 -16.17
C ASN A 264 -20.12 -8.18 -16.97
N GLU A 265 -20.59 -7.12 -16.30
CA GLU A 265 -20.93 -5.82 -16.90
C GLU A 265 -20.05 -4.70 -16.29
N VAL A 266 -19.66 -3.76 -17.15
CA VAL A 266 -19.02 -2.50 -16.73
C VAL A 266 -19.99 -1.36 -17.03
N VAL A 267 -20.52 -0.73 -15.99
CA VAL A 267 -21.49 0.37 -16.11
C VAL A 267 -20.74 1.68 -16.34
N LEU A 268 -21.06 2.32 -17.45
CA LEU A 268 -20.51 3.61 -17.85
C LEU A 268 -21.53 4.73 -17.65
N GLY A 269 -21.07 5.88 -17.19
CA GLY A 269 -21.89 7.06 -16.98
C GLY A 269 -21.07 8.33 -17.11
N GLU A 270 -21.72 9.45 -16.85
CA GLU A 270 -21.11 10.78 -16.84
C GLU A 270 -20.30 11.02 -15.55
N GLU A 271 -19.58 12.12 -15.49
CA GLU A 271 -18.78 12.48 -14.30
C GLU A 271 -19.65 12.67 -13.05
N LYS A 272 -20.86 13.21 -13.19
CA LYS A 272 -21.82 13.41 -12.08
C LYS A 272 -22.20 12.09 -11.39
N ASP A 273 -22.20 10.97 -12.13
CA ASP A 273 -22.57 9.65 -11.64
C ASP A 273 -21.50 8.99 -10.75
N LEU A 274 -20.30 9.61 -10.70
CA LEU A 274 -19.18 9.15 -9.87
C LEU A 274 -19.25 9.61 -8.41
N TYR A 275 -20.07 10.59 -8.10
CA TYR A 275 -20.06 11.23 -6.78
C TYR A 275 -20.90 10.47 -5.76
N ARG A 276 -20.36 10.31 -4.56
CA ARG A 276 -21.01 9.65 -3.41
C ARG A 276 -20.79 10.49 -2.15
N SER A 277 -21.85 10.67 -1.37
CA SER A 277 -21.81 11.38 -0.07
C SER A 277 -21.45 10.46 1.08
N GLU A 278 -21.54 9.15 0.88
CA GLU A 278 -21.28 8.14 1.91
C GLU A 278 -20.44 6.99 1.35
N ALA A 279 -19.78 6.28 2.26
CA ALA A 279 -19.10 5.02 1.99
C ALA A 279 -19.23 4.07 3.19
N ALA A 280 -19.51 2.80 2.94
CA ALA A 280 -19.34 1.75 3.93
C ALA A 280 -17.88 1.28 3.93
N VAL A 281 -17.39 0.90 5.10
CA VAL A 281 -16.05 0.33 5.28
C VAL A 281 -16.11 -0.91 6.15
N SER A 282 -15.24 -1.86 5.84
CA SER A 282 -15.03 -3.08 6.62
C SER A 282 -13.56 -3.21 7.02
N ASP A 283 -13.24 -4.19 7.86
CA ASP A 283 -11.89 -4.45 8.37
C ASP A 283 -11.24 -3.18 8.95
N VAL A 284 -12.04 -2.43 9.73
CA VAL A 284 -11.61 -1.16 10.32
C VAL A 284 -10.60 -1.42 11.43
N ASN A 285 -9.41 -0.84 11.29
CA ASN A 285 -8.41 -0.76 12.34
C ASN A 285 -8.38 0.64 12.93
N TRP A 286 -8.47 0.74 14.24
CA TRP A 286 -8.20 1.96 15.00
C TRP A 286 -6.81 1.88 15.61
N ILE A 287 -5.95 2.86 15.31
CA ILE A 287 -4.56 2.90 15.82
C ILE A 287 -4.52 2.86 17.35
N SER A 288 -5.51 3.43 18.01
CA SER A 288 -5.64 3.37 19.48
C SER A 288 -5.79 1.95 20.05
N GLY A 289 -6.18 0.98 19.21
CA GLY A 289 -6.54 -0.38 19.62
C GLY A 289 -7.97 -0.53 20.15
N GLU A 290 -8.73 0.56 20.24
CA GLU A 290 -10.10 0.58 20.74
C GLU A 290 -11.02 1.24 19.71
N THR A 291 -12.17 0.62 19.44
CA THR A 291 -13.20 1.22 18.61
C THR A 291 -13.90 2.36 19.38
N PRO A 292 -13.94 3.58 18.83
CA PRO A 292 -14.69 4.67 19.43
C PRO A 292 -16.18 4.33 19.61
N ARG A 293 -16.78 4.79 20.69
CA ARG A 293 -18.22 4.60 20.96
C ARG A 293 -19.08 5.65 20.27
N GLU A 294 -18.51 6.81 20.02
CA GLU A 294 -19.20 7.96 19.41
C GLU A 294 -18.69 8.19 17.99
N PRO A 295 -19.49 8.84 17.13
CA PRO A 295 -19.04 9.24 15.81
C PRO A 295 -17.78 10.11 15.88
N VAL A 296 -16.83 9.86 14.97
CA VAL A 296 -15.54 10.55 14.95
C VAL A 296 -15.52 11.56 13.81
N ARG A 297 -15.40 12.84 14.15
CA ARG A 297 -15.15 13.91 13.20
C ARG A 297 -13.68 13.91 12.79
N CYS A 298 -13.39 13.77 11.48
CA CYS A 298 -12.01 13.64 11.02
C CYS A 298 -11.89 14.02 9.53
N ALA A 299 -10.67 13.99 9.01
CA ALA A 299 -10.41 14.02 7.59
C ALA A 299 -10.24 12.59 7.06
N VAL A 300 -10.81 12.29 5.88
CA VAL A 300 -10.76 10.94 5.29
C VAL A 300 -10.10 10.99 3.92
N LYS A 301 -9.16 10.08 3.69
CA LYS A 301 -8.44 9.90 2.44
C LYS A 301 -8.83 8.57 1.82
N ILE A 302 -9.53 8.60 0.67
CA ILE A 302 -10.11 7.41 0.02
C ILE A 302 -9.21 6.78 -1.05
N ARG A 303 -8.04 7.33 -1.31
CA ARG A 303 -6.99 6.80 -2.21
C ARG A 303 -5.64 7.34 -1.81
N TYR A 304 -4.59 6.63 -2.11
CA TYR A 304 -3.22 7.04 -1.76
C TYR A 304 -2.85 8.45 -2.23
N ARG A 305 -3.23 8.82 -3.46
CA ARG A 305 -2.94 10.14 -4.04
C ARG A 305 -4.07 11.16 -3.91
N ALA A 306 -5.18 10.81 -3.24
CA ALA A 306 -6.27 11.74 -3.01
C ALA A 306 -5.91 12.76 -1.93
N ARG A 307 -6.57 13.92 -1.96
CA ARG A 307 -6.58 14.85 -0.83
C ARG A 307 -7.54 14.35 0.24
N GLU A 308 -7.25 14.68 1.47
CA GLU A 308 -8.14 14.44 2.59
C GLU A 308 -9.40 15.29 2.49
N GLN A 309 -10.52 14.72 2.90
CA GLN A 309 -11.83 15.36 2.86
C GLN A 309 -12.48 15.27 4.23
N ALA A 310 -13.12 16.37 4.66
CA ALA A 310 -13.82 16.42 5.91
C ALA A 310 -15.01 15.44 5.91
N ALA A 311 -15.11 14.63 6.97
CA ALA A 311 -16.13 13.61 7.11
C ALA A 311 -16.41 13.29 8.58
N THR A 312 -17.50 12.58 8.81
CA THR A 312 -17.79 11.91 10.09
C THR A 312 -17.79 10.41 9.88
N VAL A 313 -17.00 9.68 10.66
CA VAL A 313 -16.97 8.23 10.69
C VAL A 313 -17.86 7.73 11.81
N TYR A 314 -18.81 6.89 11.50
CA TYR A 314 -19.71 6.20 12.43
C TYR A 314 -19.18 4.79 12.61
N PRO A 315 -18.53 4.47 13.75
CA PRO A 315 -18.09 3.12 14.03
C PRO A 315 -19.31 2.19 14.18
N GLU A 316 -19.19 0.98 13.66
CA GLU A 316 -20.20 -0.06 13.77
C GLU A 316 -19.58 -1.33 14.37
N GLU A 317 -20.40 -2.30 14.71
CA GLU A 317 -19.93 -3.58 15.24
C GLU A 317 -19.12 -4.39 14.21
N ASN A 318 -18.34 -5.35 14.71
CA ASN A 318 -17.59 -6.31 13.89
C ASN A 318 -16.58 -5.67 12.90
N GLY A 319 -15.93 -4.57 13.30
CA GLY A 319 -14.92 -3.90 12.48
C GLY A 319 -15.48 -3.25 11.22
N ARG A 320 -16.74 -2.85 11.24
CA ARG A 320 -17.40 -2.09 10.17
C ARG A 320 -17.53 -0.62 10.55
N GLY A 321 -17.88 0.19 9.57
CA GLY A 321 -18.17 1.60 9.81
C GLY A 321 -18.79 2.25 8.57
N ARG A 322 -19.44 3.40 8.80
CA ARG A 322 -20.00 4.24 7.76
C ARG A 322 -19.34 5.61 7.79
N ILE A 323 -18.93 6.09 6.64
CA ILE A 323 -18.32 7.40 6.44
C ILE A 323 -19.37 8.28 5.77
N VAL A 324 -19.61 9.46 6.35
CA VAL A 324 -20.45 10.52 5.76
C VAL A 324 -19.55 11.71 5.46
N PHE A 325 -19.38 12.03 4.19
CA PHE A 325 -18.57 13.15 3.73
C PHE A 325 -19.36 14.47 3.75
N ASP A 326 -18.71 15.57 4.08
CA ASP A 326 -19.33 16.90 4.03
C ASP A 326 -19.68 17.34 2.61
N ALA A 327 -18.88 16.91 1.66
CA ALA A 327 -19.10 17.11 0.24
C ALA A 327 -18.96 15.78 -0.52
N PRO A 328 -19.79 15.55 -1.55
CA PRO A 328 -19.73 14.30 -2.30
C PRO A 328 -18.33 14.01 -2.87
N GLN A 329 -17.85 12.79 -2.71
CA GLN A 329 -16.53 12.36 -3.16
C GLN A 329 -16.59 11.62 -4.48
N ARG A 330 -15.65 11.98 -5.36
CA ARG A 330 -15.54 11.40 -6.69
C ARG A 330 -14.95 10.00 -6.64
N ALA A 331 -15.63 9.05 -7.26
CA ALA A 331 -15.15 7.69 -7.51
C ALA A 331 -14.70 6.98 -6.22
N VAL A 332 -15.57 6.94 -5.22
CA VAL A 332 -15.43 6.06 -4.06
C VAL A 332 -15.37 4.62 -4.59
N THR A 333 -14.21 3.97 -4.41
CA THR A 333 -13.88 2.72 -5.13
C THR A 333 -13.83 1.55 -4.16
N PRO A 334 -14.68 0.52 -4.35
CA PRO A 334 -14.61 -0.70 -3.54
C PRO A 334 -13.23 -1.35 -3.59
N GLY A 335 -12.74 -1.80 -2.43
CA GLY A 335 -11.43 -2.40 -2.26
C GLY A 335 -10.30 -1.42 -1.95
N GLN A 336 -10.45 -0.11 -2.21
CA GLN A 336 -9.50 0.89 -1.74
C GLN A 336 -9.64 1.09 -0.22
N ALA A 337 -8.57 1.57 0.42
CA ALA A 337 -8.65 1.98 1.82
C ALA A 337 -9.28 3.37 1.96
N ALA A 338 -10.06 3.55 3.02
CA ALA A 338 -10.39 4.85 3.58
C ALA A 338 -9.59 5.04 4.87
N VAL A 339 -8.67 6.02 4.89
CA VAL A 339 -7.81 6.27 6.05
C VAL A 339 -8.22 7.56 6.75
N PHE A 340 -8.34 7.51 8.06
CA PHE A 340 -8.88 8.57 8.92
C PHE A 340 -7.74 9.34 9.58
N TYR A 341 -7.82 10.67 9.52
CA TYR A 341 -6.80 11.57 10.04
C TYR A 341 -7.39 12.65 10.95
N ASP A 342 -6.64 12.99 12.00
CA ASP A 342 -6.83 14.23 12.76
C ASP A 342 -5.53 15.04 12.67
N GLY A 343 -5.53 16.09 11.85
CA GLY A 343 -4.32 16.79 11.48
C GLY A 343 -3.27 15.85 10.87
N ASP A 344 -2.13 15.73 11.52
CA ASP A 344 -1.05 14.81 11.12
C ASP A 344 -1.25 13.38 11.63
N THR A 345 -2.12 13.17 12.61
CA THR A 345 -2.29 11.88 13.27
C THR A 345 -3.19 10.95 12.46
N VAL A 346 -2.76 9.72 12.22
CA VAL A 346 -3.59 8.64 11.69
C VAL A 346 -4.43 8.08 12.82
N LEU A 347 -5.76 8.19 12.70
CA LEU A 347 -6.70 7.61 13.68
C LEU A 347 -6.93 6.13 13.39
N GLY A 348 -6.92 5.75 12.11
CA GLY A 348 -7.20 4.41 11.65
C GLY A 348 -7.62 4.39 10.19
N GLY A 349 -8.34 3.35 9.80
CA GLY A 349 -8.88 3.20 8.44
C GLY A 349 -9.54 1.84 8.24
N GLY A 350 -10.17 1.66 7.09
CA GLY A 350 -10.81 0.41 6.70
C GLY A 350 -10.87 0.26 5.18
N THR A 351 -11.36 -0.87 4.71
CA THR A 351 -11.54 -1.17 3.28
C THR A 351 -12.93 -0.72 2.83
N ILE A 352 -13.02 0.08 1.78
CA ILE A 352 -14.28 0.55 1.15
C ILE A 352 -15.01 -0.66 0.54
N GLU A 353 -16.33 -0.75 0.82
CA GLU A 353 -17.24 -1.80 0.33
C GLU A 353 -17.98 -1.40 -0.94
#